data_b999e6bf87d01d78787c21e94dbf5835
#
_entry.id   b999e6bf87d01d78787c21e94dbf5835
#
_cell.length_a   1.000
_cell.length_b   1.000
_cell.length_c   1.000
_cell.angle_alpha   90.00
_cell.angle_beta   90.00
_cell.angle_gamma   90.00
#
_symmetry.space_group_name_H-M   'P 1'
#
loop_
_entity.id
_entity.type
_entity.pdbx_description
1 polymer ?
#
loop_
_entity_poly.entity_id
_entity_poly.type
_entity_poly.pdbx_seq_one_letter_code
_entity_poly.pdbx_strand_id
1 'polypeptide(L)'
;MSISYEETGRRSQKARTRAALVEAARELLTRGRTPTVEEAAIAASVSRATAYRYFANQQALLVAAHPEVETASLLGMDAPSDPEERLDAVVTALARIFLDAEQSYRTMLRLSLETGSDRGELSLRKGRRYLWIRDALAPLRDRLPRAELDRLVHAIAVAIGIEALVTLVDLAGLSRRRAVEVMRWSARALLRSALAESAVPTR
;
A
#
# COMPACT_ATOMS: atom_id res chain seq x y z
N MET A 1 -18.98 34.64 -6.47
CA MET A 1 -17.56 34.74 -6.08
C MET A 1 -16.73 34.23 -7.23
N SER A 2 -16.08 35.11 -8.01
CA SER A 2 -15.25 34.74 -9.15
C SER A 2 -13.87 34.31 -8.63
N ILE A 3 -13.54 33.03 -8.75
CA ILE A 3 -12.18 32.57 -8.49
C ILE A 3 -11.28 33.18 -9.58
N SER A 4 -10.25 33.94 -9.17
CA SER A 4 -9.36 34.64 -10.08
C SER A 4 -8.72 33.66 -11.08
N TYR A 5 -8.72 34.01 -12.37
CA TYR A 5 -8.07 33.24 -13.46
C TYR A 5 -6.60 32.90 -13.15
N GLU A 6 -5.89 33.79 -12.43
CA GLU A 6 -4.51 33.55 -11.96
C GLU A 6 -4.39 32.43 -10.91
N GLU A 7 -5.37 32.28 -10.01
CA GLU A 7 -5.34 31.18 -9.03
C GLU A 7 -5.57 29.81 -9.68
N THR A 8 -6.44 29.75 -10.69
CA THR A 8 -6.70 28.54 -11.46
C THR A 8 -5.46 28.15 -12.28
N GLY A 9 -4.77 29.13 -12.90
CA GLY A 9 -3.53 28.90 -13.63
C GLY A 9 -2.39 28.38 -12.74
N ARG A 10 -2.21 28.95 -11.56
CA ARG A 10 -1.18 28.51 -10.58
C ARG A 10 -1.46 27.11 -10.02
N ARG A 11 -2.73 26.78 -9.74
CA ARG A 11 -3.13 25.42 -9.31
C ARG A 11 -2.88 24.39 -10.39
N SER A 12 -3.23 24.70 -11.64
CA SER A 12 -2.96 23.84 -12.79
C SER A 12 -1.47 23.62 -13.02
N GLN A 13 -0.64 24.67 -12.89
CA GLN A 13 0.81 24.56 -13.01
C GLN A 13 1.42 23.70 -11.91
N LYS A 14 0.95 23.88 -10.64
CA LYS A 14 1.39 23.04 -9.52
C LYS A 14 1.04 21.56 -9.75
N ALA A 15 -0.17 21.27 -10.19
CA ALA A 15 -0.62 19.91 -10.48
C ALA A 15 0.25 19.27 -11.59
N ARG A 16 0.53 20.00 -12.67
CA ARG A 16 1.39 19.51 -13.77
C ARG A 16 2.81 19.20 -13.31
N THR A 17 3.43 20.09 -12.53
CA THR A 17 4.80 19.84 -12.03
C THR A 17 4.85 18.64 -11.11
N ARG A 18 3.84 18.48 -10.21
CA ARG A 18 3.75 17.31 -9.35
C ARG A 18 3.57 16.02 -10.16
N ALA A 19 2.70 16.03 -11.15
CA ALA A 19 2.46 14.90 -12.04
C ALA A 19 3.73 14.50 -12.81
N ALA A 20 4.49 15.48 -13.34
CA ALA A 20 5.75 15.22 -14.03
C ALA A 20 6.80 14.54 -13.13
N LEU A 21 6.92 14.97 -11.87
CA LEU A 21 7.82 14.33 -10.89
C LEU A 21 7.39 12.89 -10.56
N VAL A 22 6.09 12.65 -10.40
CA VAL A 22 5.52 11.32 -10.15
C VAL A 22 5.78 10.40 -11.35
N GLU A 23 5.53 10.87 -12.57
CA GLU A 23 5.73 10.09 -13.78
C GLU A 23 7.21 9.74 -14.00
N ALA A 24 8.11 10.72 -13.84
CA ALA A 24 9.54 10.46 -13.87
C ALA A 24 10.00 9.42 -12.84
N ALA A 25 9.43 9.45 -11.64
CA ALA A 25 9.71 8.45 -10.63
C ALA A 25 9.15 7.06 -11.03
N ARG A 26 7.94 6.99 -11.61
CA ARG A 26 7.35 5.75 -12.15
C ARG A 26 8.23 5.12 -13.23
N GLU A 27 8.69 5.91 -14.19
CA GLU A 27 9.60 5.43 -15.24
C GLU A 27 10.91 4.87 -14.68
N LEU A 28 11.48 5.49 -13.64
CA LEU A 28 12.66 4.96 -12.96
C LEU A 28 12.37 3.66 -12.23
N LEU A 29 11.21 3.54 -11.57
CA LEU A 29 10.78 2.31 -10.92
C LEU A 29 10.57 1.15 -11.91
N THR A 30 9.97 1.40 -13.09
CA THR A 30 9.81 0.36 -14.13
C THR A 30 11.14 -0.15 -14.68
N ARG A 31 12.21 0.66 -14.58
CA ARG A 31 13.58 0.27 -14.92
C ARG A 31 14.32 -0.42 -13.75
N GLY A 32 13.63 -0.79 -12.69
CA GLY A 32 14.19 -1.43 -11.50
C GLY A 32 15.01 -0.51 -10.59
N ARG A 33 14.91 0.82 -10.77
CA ARG A 33 15.60 1.82 -9.94
C ARG A 33 14.63 2.36 -8.88
N THR A 34 15.13 2.62 -7.68
CA THR A 34 14.37 3.30 -6.62
C THR A 34 14.84 4.75 -6.52
N PRO A 35 14.13 5.71 -7.18
CA PRO A 35 14.64 7.06 -7.35
C PRO A 35 14.63 7.86 -6.05
N THR A 36 15.63 8.74 -5.90
CA THR A 36 15.61 9.86 -4.97
C THR A 36 14.78 11.01 -5.52
N VAL A 37 14.49 12.03 -4.70
CA VAL A 37 13.79 13.25 -5.15
C VAL A 37 14.61 13.98 -6.20
N GLU A 38 15.95 14.01 -6.07
CA GLU A 38 16.87 14.61 -7.03
C GLU A 38 16.87 13.90 -8.38
N GLU A 39 16.93 12.57 -8.39
CA GLU A 39 16.90 11.78 -9.63
C GLU A 39 15.58 11.99 -10.39
N ALA A 40 14.44 12.03 -9.67
CA ALA A 40 13.15 12.34 -10.27
C ALA A 40 13.09 13.80 -10.78
N ALA A 41 13.70 14.76 -10.07
CA ALA A 41 13.78 16.15 -10.48
C ALA A 41 14.59 16.30 -11.80
N ILE A 42 15.73 15.64 -11.90
CA ILE A 42 16.55 15.61 -13.12
C ILE A 42 15.74 15.02 -14.29
N ALA A 43 15.12 13.86 -14.08
CA ALA A 43 14.35 13.17 -15.11
C ALA A 43 13.12 13.97 -15.57
N ALA A 44 12.50 14.71 -14.66
CA ALA A 44 11.35 15.60 -14.97
C ALA A 44 11.76 17.00 -15.46
N SER A 45 13.05 17.30 -15.58
CA SER A 45 13.55 18.65 -15.92
C SER A 45 13.03 19.74 -14.95
N VAL A 46 12.95 19.40 -13.67
CA VAL A 46 12.52 20.29 -12.58
C VAL A 46 13.71 20.61 -11.68
N SER A 47 13.80 21.85 -11.18
CA SER A 47 14.88 22.18 -10.25
C SER A 47 14.75 21.40 -8.94
N ARG A 48 15.88 21.04 -8.30
CA ARG A 48 15.93 20.37 -7.01
C ARG A 48 15.07 21.08 -5.95
N ALA A 49 15.21 22.41 -5.82
CA ALA A 49 14.44 23.20 -4.87
C ALA A 49 12.93 23.11 -5.12
N THR A 50 12.53 23.09 -6.39
CA THR A 50 11.12 22.91 -6.76
C THR A 50 10.62 21.53 -6.42
N ALA A 51 11.39 20.46 -6.70
CA ALA A 51 11.00 19.10 -6.41
C ALA A 51 10.78 18.87 -4.90
N TYR A 52 11.67 19.39 -4.04
CA TYR A 52 11.52 19.29 -2.58
C TYR A 52 10.32 20.04 -2.01
N ARG A 53 9.78 21.03 -2.72
CA ARG A 53 8.50 21.68 -2.34
C ARG A 53 7.29 20.77 -2.54
N TYR A 54 7.39 19.77 -3.44
CA TYR A 54 6.31 18.78 -3.69
C TYR A 54 6.49 17.49 -2.90
N PHE A 55 7.74 17.08 -2.72
CA PHE A 55 8.09 15.84 -2.03
C PHE A 55 9.25 16.14 -1.06
N ALA A 56 8.92 16.29 0.22
CA ALA A 56 9.88 16.64 1.25
C ALA A 56 10.99 15.59 1.42
N ASN A 57 10.72 14.34 1.04
CA ASN A 57 11.64 13.21 1.12
C ASN A 57 11.35 12.15 0.06
N GLN A 58 12.29 11.20 -0.07
CA GLN A 58 12.18 10.08 -1.02
C GLN A 58 10.94 9.23 -0.76
N GLN A 59 10.57 9.00 0.50
CA GLN A 59 9.42 8.18 0.85
C GLN A 59 8.12 8.77 0.32
N ALA A 60 7.89 10.08 0.46
CA ALA A 60 6.71 10.77 -0.06
C ALA A 60 6.61 10.66 -1.59
N LEU A 61 7.75 10.76 -2.30
CA LEU A 61 7.83 10.57 -3.74
C LEU A 61 7.48 9.12 -4.13
N LEU A 62 8.07 8.14 -3.47
CA LEU A 62 7.84 6.72 -3.77
C LEU A 62 6.38 6.33 -3.54
N VAL A 63 5.79 6.78 -2.43
CA VAL A 63 4.35 6.55 -2.16
C VAL A 63 3.50 7.11 -3.29
N ALA A 64 3.77 8.32 -3.78
CA ALA A 64 3.01 8.92 -4.86
C ALA A 64 3.26 8.27 -6.23
N ALA A 65 4.43 7.68 -6.44
CA ALA A 65 4.80 7.03 -7.70
C ALA A 65 4.20 5.62 -7.86
N HIS A 66 3.81 4.96 -6.78
CA HIS A 66 3.19 3.64 -6.88
C HIS A 66 1.76 3.75 -7.43
N PRO A 67 1.45 3.09 -8.58
CA PRO A 67 0.16 3.24 -9.27
C PRO A 67 -1.02 2.73 -8.44
N GLU A 68 -0.80 1.73 -7.59
CA GLU A 68 -1.82 1.16 -6.71
C GLU A 68 -2.33 2.12 -5.63
N VAL A 69 -1.64 3.24 -5.40
CA VAL A 69 -2.12 4.28 -4.45
C VAL A 69 -3.47 4.86 -4.87
N GLU A 70 -3.78 4.85 -6.16
CA GLU A 70 -5.06 5.34 -6.70
C GLU A 70 -6.12 4.23 -6.81
N THR A 71 -5.74 2.95 -6.62
CA THR A 71 -6.64 1.80 -6.75
C THR A 71 -7.56 1.67 -5.53
N ALA A 72 -8.87 1.79 -5.74
CA ALA A 72 -9.86 1.72 -4.66
C ALA A 72 -10.04 0.29 -4.13
N SER A 73 -10.02 -0.72 -5.01
CA SER A 73 -10.15 -2.14 -4.69
C SER A 73 -9.17 -2.96 -5.52
N LEU A 74 -8.67 -4.07 -4.94
CA LEU A 74 -7.90 -5.10 -5.66
C LEU A 74 -8.80 -6.24 -6.18
N LEU A 75 -10.09 -6.19 -5.89
CA LEU A 75 -11.08 -7.13 -6.39
C LEU A 75 -11.62 -6.65 -7.74
N GLY A 76 -11.79 -7.57 -8.68
CA GLY A 76 -12.44 -7.30 -9.96
C GLY A 76 -13.96 -7.09 -9.81
N MET A 77 -14.62 -6.73 -10.93
CA MET A 77 -16.08 -6.54 -10.95
C MET A 77 -16.85 -7.84 -10.65
N ASP A 78 -16.28 -8.99 -10.99
CA ASP A 78 -16.84 -10.33 -10.73
C ASP A 78 -16.26 -10.94 -9.43
N ALA A 79 -16.05 -10.12 -8.40
CA ALA A 79 -15.50 -10.59 -7.14
C ALA A 79 -16.39 -11.67 -6.51
N PRO A 80 -15.81 -12.76 -5.95
CA PRO A 80 -16.56 -13.79 -5.24
C PRO A 80 -17.43 -13.23 -4.11
N SER A 81 -18.48 -13.94 -3.76
CA SER A 81 -19.30 -13.63 -2.58
C SER A 81 -18.69 -14.16 -1.29
N ASP A 82 -17.92 -15.26 -1.37
CA ASP A 82 -17.29 -15.89 -0.22
C ASP A 82 -16.12 -15.04 0.33
N PRO A 83 -16.13 -14.71 1.64
CA PRO A 83 -15.08 -13.90 2.26
C PRO A 83 -13.67 -14.52 2.17
N GLU A 84 -13.55 -15.84 2.20
CA GLU A 84 -12.25 -16.53 2.12
C GLU A 84 -11.66 -16.41 0.71
N GLU A 85 -12.47 -16.60 -0.32
CA GLU A 85 -12.06 -16.44 -1.72
C GLU A 85 -11.69 -14.98 -2.04
N ARG A 86 -12.47 -14.01 -1.55
CA ARG A 86 -12.18 -12.58 -1.67
C ARG A 86 -10.85 -12.23 -1.01
N LEU A 87 -10.63 -12.71 0.22
CA LEU A 87 -9.40 -12.48 0.95
C LEU A 87 -8.20 -13.08 0.23
N ASP A 88 -8.32 -14.31 -0.27
CA ASP A 88 -7.24 -14.97 -1.01
C ASP A 88 -6.88 -14.24 -2.30
N ALA A 89 -7.88 -13.72 -3.02
CA ALA A 89 -7.67 -12.88 -4.20
C ALA A 89 -6.90 -11.59 -3.87
N VAL A 90 -7.30 -10.88 -2.79
CA VAL A 90 -6.63 -9.65 -2.35
C VAL A 90 -5.21 -9.93 -1.87
N VAL A 91 -4.98 -11.00 -1.09
CA VAL A 91 -3.64 -11.38 -0.62
C VAL A 91 -2.73 -11.73 -1.79
N THR A 92 -3.25 -12.45 -2.78
CA THR A 92 -2.50 -12.82 -3.99
C THR A 92 -2.12 -11.58 -4.81
N ALA A 93 -3.05 -10.65 -5.00
CA ALA A 93 -2.79 -9.40 -5.70
C ALA A 93 -1.76 -8.52 -4.96
N LEU A 94 -1.88 -8.40 -3.64
CA LEU A 94 -0.91 -7.69 -2.79
C LEU A 94 0.49 -8.31 -2.86
N ALA A 95 0.59 -9.63 -2.77
CA ALA A 95 1.86 -10.33 -2.87
C ALA A 95 2.53 -10.07 -4.23
N ARG A 96 1.76 -10.05 -5.31
CA ARG A 96 2.26 -9.69 -6.65
C ARG A 96 2.78 -8.26 -6.70
N ILE A 97 2.02 -7.29 -6.18
CA ILE A 97 2.43 -5.89 -6.09
C ILE A 97 3.77 -5.75 -5.35
N PHE A 98 3.93 -6.46 -4.21
CA PHE A 98 5.18 -6.42 -3.45
C PHE A 98 6.35 -7.07 -4.20
N LEU A 99 6.12 -8.18 -4.90
CA LEU A 99 7.17 -8.86 -5.65
C LEU A 99 7.59 -8.06 -6.89
N ASP A 100 6.65 -7.46 -7.60
CA ASP A 100 6.91 -6.68 -8.82
C ASP A 100 7.73 -5.40 -8.52
N ALA A 101 7.58 -4.83 -7.32
CA ALA A 101 8.28 -3.62 -6.89
C ALA A 101 9.05 -3.82 -5.56
N GLU A 102 9.56 -5.04 -5.30
CA GLU A 102 10.13 -5.44 -4.00
C GLU A 102 11.18 -4.46 -3.48
N GLN A 103 12.14 -4.06 -4.34
CA GLN A 103 13.21 -3.15 -3.94
C GLN A 103 12.67 -1.79 -3.47
N SER A 104 11.66 -1.27 -4.13
CA SER A 104 11.02 -0.02 -3.74
C SER A 104 10.30 -0.13 -2.39
N TYR A 105 9.53 -1.22 -2.18
CA TYR A 105 8.85 -1.48 -0.91
C TYR A 105 9.83 -1.70 0.25
N ARG A 106 10.95 -2.39 0.01
CA ARG A 106 12.04 -2.54 0.99
C ARG A 106 12.66 -1.19 1.35
N THR A 107 12.92 -0.33 0.36
CA THR A 107 13.41 1.02 0.60
C THR A 107 12.42 1.84 1.41
N MET A 108 11.14 1.79 1.08
CA MET A 108 10.10 2.49 1.85
C MET A 108 10.00 1.98 3.29
N LEU A 109 10.13 0.65 3.50
CA LEU A 109 10.16 0.08 4.85
C LEU A 109 11.37 0.61 5.63
N ARG A 110 12.57 0.53 5.07
CA ARG A 110 13.80 1.06 5.68
C ARG A 110 13.64 2.54 6.07
N LEU A 111 13.22 3.38 5.13
CA LEU A 111 13.01 4.81 5.38
C LEU A 111 11.96 5.05 6.48
N SER A 112 10.94 4.21 6.58
CA SER A 112 9.90 4.34 7.62
C SER A 112 10.40 4.02 9.03
N LEU A 113 11.47 3.24 9.14
CA LEU A 113 12.11 2.89 10.41
C LEU A 113 13.16 3.93 10.84
N GLU A 114 13.82 4.60 9.86
CA GLU A 114 14.82 5.62 10.11
C GLU A 114 14.20 6.97 10.51
N THR A 115 13.04 7.28 9.97
CA THR A 115 12.39 8.57 10.22
C THR A 115 11.68 8.54 11.57
N GLY A 116 12.25 9.17 12.57
CA GLY A 116 11.57 9.42 13.85
C GLY A 116 10.29 10.23 13.60
N SER A 117 9.16 9.58 13.79
CA SER A 117 7.82 10.12 14.11
C SER A 117 7.24 11.32 13.34
N ASP A 118 7.67 11.69 12.16
CA ASP A 118 6.86 12.61 11.35
C ASP A 118 5.69 11.84 10.71
N ARG A 119 4.64 11.63 11.55
CA ARG A 119 3.52 10.71 11.29
C ARG A 119 2.56 11.19 10.20
N GLY A 120 2.69 12.41 9.70
CA GLY A 120 1.78 13.00 8.74
C GLY A 120 1.85 12.36 7.36
N GLU A 121 3.07 12.15 6.81
CA GLU A 121 3.27 11.61 5.47
C GLU A 121 3.21 10.08 5.40
N LEU A 122 3.53 9.38 6.50
CA LEU A 122 3.30 7.94 6.67
C LEU A 122 1.81 7.54 6.57
N SER A 123 0.92 8.49 6.77
CA SER A 123 -0.53 8.31 6.77
C SER A 123 -1.08 7.85 5.41
N LEU A 124 -0.52 8.30 4.29
CA LEU A 124 -0.99 7.94 2.95
C LEU A 124 -0.80 6.44 2.62
N ARG A 125 0.26 5.82 3.14
CA ARG A 125 0.54 4.39 2.96
C ARG A 125 -0.27 3.50 3.91
N LYS A 126 -0.56 3.99 5.13
CA LYS A 126 -1.25 3.20 6.17
C LYS A 126 -2.68 2.80 5.79
N GLY A 127 -3.32 3.56 4.89
CA GLY A 127 -4.72 3.34 4.54
C GLY A 127 -4.99 2.20 3.56
N ARG A 128 -4.20 2.04 2.50
CA ARG A 128 -4.58 1.23 1.34
C ARG A 128 -4.66 -0.26 1.64
N ARG A 129 -3.63 -0.86 2.21
CA ARG A 129 -3.64 -2.28 2.60
C ARG A 129 -4.84 -2.61 3.50
N TYR A 130 -5.11 -1.77 4.49
CA TYR A 130 -6.26 -1.94 5.39
C TYR A 130 -7.59 -1.78 4.65
N LEU A 131 -7.69 -0.84 3.70
CA LEU A 131 -8.90 -0.64 2.90
C LEU A 131 -9.18 -1.85 2.02
N TRP A 132 -8.18 -2.41 1.35
CA TRP A 132 -8.34 -3.58 0.49
C TRP A 132 -8.68 -4.85 1.28
N ILE A 133 -8.06 -5.05 2.46
CA ILE A 133 -8.44 -6.17 3.35
C ILE A 133 -9.89 -5.97 3.83
N ARG A 134 -10.25 -4.75 4.23
CA ARG A 134 -11.63 -4.44 4.67
C ARG A 134 -12.65 -4.61 3.55
N ASP A 135 -12.28 -4.30 2.32
CA ASP A 135 -13.10 -4.55 1.14
C ASP A 135 -13.27 -6.05 0.87
N ALA A 136 -12.20 -6.83 0.98
CA ALA A 136 -12.28 -8.29 0.91
C ALA A 136 -13.24 -8.87 1.96
N LEU A 137 -13.19 -8.36 3.17
CA LEU A 137 -14.02 -8.80 4.30
C LEU A 137 -15.39 -8.10 4.38
N ALA A 138 -15.79 -7.33 3.36
CA ALA A 138 -17.07 -6.63 3.34
C ALA A 138 -18.29 -7.52 3.62
N PRO A 139 -18.36 -8.80 3.14
CA PRO A 139 -19.49 -9.68 3.46
C PRO A 139 -19.64 -10.05 4.95
N LEU A 140 -18.61 -9.73 5.77
CA LEU A 140 -18.64 -10.01 7.21
C LEU A 140 -19.13 -8.85 8.07
N ARG A 141 -19.45 -7.69 7.48
CA ARG A 141 -19.84 -6.48 8.23
C ARG A 141 -21.06 -6.68 9.12
N ASP A 142 -22.00 -7.51 8.65
CA ASP A 142 -23.24 -7.80 9.38
C ASP A 142 -23.14 -9.10 10.21
N ARG A 143 -21.99 -9.79 10.17
CA ARG A 143 -21.74 -11.07 10.85
C ARG A 143 -20.77 -10.94 12.03
N LEU A 144 -19.89 -9.94 11.99
CA LEU A 144 -18.90 -9.68 13.03
C LEU A 144 -19.11 -8.29 13.63
N PRO A 145 -19.00 -8.14 14.96
CA PRO A 145 -18.91 -6.84 15.61
C PRO A 145 -17.76 -6.02 15.00
N ARG A 146 -17.97 -4.70 14.88
CA ARG A 146 -16.97 -3.79 14.25
C ARG A 146 -15.58 -3.92 14.85
N ALA A 147 -15.49 -4.04 16.19
CA ALA A 147 -14.20 -4.19 16.88
C ALA A 147 -13.46 -5.48 16.50
N GLU A 148 -14.19 -6.58 16.31
CA GLU A 148 -13.62 -7.87 15.89
C GLU A 148 -13.18 -7.82 14.43
N LEU A 149 -13.98 -7.22 13.55
CA LEU A 149 -13.60 -7.00 12.16
C LEU A 149 -12.34 -6.12 12.06
N ASP A 150 -12.24 -5.05 12.85
CA ASP A 150 -11.07 -4.18 12.89
C ASP A 150 -9.83 -4.93 13.40
N ARG A 151 -9.98 -5.74 14.46
CA ARG A 151 -8.92 -6.63 14.97
C ARG A 151 -8.42 -7.60 13.89
N LEU A 152 -9.36 -8.24 13.17
CA LEU A 152 -9.04 -9.18 12.10
C LEU A 152 -8.30 -8.49 10.95
N VAL A 153 -8.76 -7.33 10.50
CA VAL A 153 -8.10 -6.51 9.47
C VAL A 153 -6.66 -6.18 9.86
N HIS A 154 -6.42 -5.79 11.12
CA HIS A 154 -5.07 -5.49 11.60
C HIS A 154 -4.18 -6.73 11.66
N ALA A 155 -4.69 -7.85 12.17
CA ALA A 155 -3.96 -9.11 12.25
C ALA A 155 -3.54 -9.61 10.85
N ILE A 156 -4.47 -9.61 9.90
CA ILE A 156 -4.18 -9.99 8.51
C ILE A 156 -3.15 -9.02 7.91
N ALA A 157 -3.29 -7.71 8.12
CA ALA A 157 -2.38 -6.72 7.56
C ALA A 157 -0.92 -6.93 8.00
N VAL A 158 -0.69 -7.37 9.23
CA VAL A 158 0.65 -7.74 9.73
C VAL A 158 1.18 -9.00 9.02
N ALA A 159 0.31 -9.99 8.80
CA ALA A 159 0.70 -11.28 8.22
C ALA A 159 1.01 -11.23 6.71
N ILE A 160 0.59 -10.19 5.99
CA ILE A 160 0.68 -10.12 4.51
C ILE A 160 1.42 -8.88 3.98
N GLY A 161 2.12 -8.13 4.84
CA GLY A 161 2.87 -6.93 4.45
C GLY A 161 4.23 -7.24 3.85
N ILE A 162 4.88 -6.18 3.36
CA ILE A 162 6.31 -6.26 2.97
C ILE A 162 7.18 -6.68 4.16
N GLU A 163 6.77 -6.34 5.36
CA GLU A 163 7.41 -6.71 6.62
C GLU A 163 7.42 -8.25 6.80
N ALA A 164 6.28 -8.91 6.52
CA ALA A 164 6.16 -10.35 6.52
C ALA A 164 7.02 -11.00 5.42
N LEU A 165 7.01 -10.43 4.20
CA LEU A 165 7.83 -10.92 3.09
C LEU A 165 9.32 -10.87 3.45
N VAL A 166 9.81 -9.77 4.00
CA VAL A 166 11.21 -9.61 4.45
C VAL A 166 11.54 -10.65 5.52
N THR A 167 10.68 -10.81 6.52
CA THR A 167 10.88 -11.80 7.59
C THR A 167 10.97 -13.22 7.03
N LEU A 168 10.05 -13.60 6.15
CA LEU A 168 10.00 -14.96 5.61
C LEU A 168 11.16 -15.25 4.63
N VAL A 169 11.55 -14.28 3.81
CA VAL A 169 12.62 -14.49 2.83
C VAL A 169 13.99 -14.31 3.45
N ASP A 170 14.24 -13.21 4.16
CA ASP A 170 15.59 -12.84 4.60
C ASP A 170 15.98 -13.50 5.92
N LEU A 171 15.04 -13.63 6.86
CA LEU A 171 15.33 -14.23 8.17
C LEU A 171 15.04 -15.73 8.21
N ALA A 172 13.92 -16.16 7.64
CA ALA A 172 13.56 -17.57 7.61
C ALA A 172 14.12 -18.35 6.40
N GLY A 173 14.74 -17.67 5.43
CA GLY A 173 15.39 -18.28 4.26
C GLY A 173 14.45 -18.92 3.25
N LEU A 174 13.16 -18.55 3.26
CA LEU A 174 12.19 -19.12 2.33
C LEU A 174 12.34 -18.52 0.93
N SER A 175 12.04 -19.34 -0.09
CA SER A 175 11.83 -18.77 -1.43
C SER A 175 10.61 -17.84 -1.45
N ARG A 176 10.61 -16.84 -2.34
CA ARG A 176 9.47 -15.90 -2.49
C ARG A 176 8.14 -16.62 -2.69
N ARG A 177 8.13 -17.70 -3.46
CA ARG A 177 6.92 -18.54 -3.67
C ARG A 177 6.43 -19.13 -2.33
N ARG A 178 7.33 -19.70 -1.53
CA ARG A 178 6.98 -20.24 -0.22
C ARG A 178 6.54 -19.17 0.77
N ALA A 179 7.17 -18.00 0.75
CA ALA A 179 6.75 -16.88 1.57
C ALA A 179 5.30 -16.44 1.27
N VAL A 180 4.94 -16.34 -0.02
CA VAL A 180 3.56 -16.03 -0.43
C VAL A 180 2.57 -17.13 0.00
N GLU A 181 2.95 -18.41 -0.10
CA GLU A 181 2.13 -19.53 0.39
C GLU A 181 1.85 -19.41 1.90
N VAL A 182 2.88 -19.05 2.70
CA VAL A 182 2.73 -18.82 4.15
C VAL A 182 1.84 -17.60 4.43
N MET A 183 2.03 -16.49 3.73
CA MET A 183 1.19 -15.28 3.89
C MET A 183 -0.30 -15.60 3.60
N ARG A 184 -0.57 -16.32 2.51
CA ARG A 184 -1.94 -16.75 2.15
C ARG A 184 -2.54 -17.69 3.19
N TRP A 185 -1.76 -18.66 3.65
CA TRP A 185 -2.17 -19.59 4.71
C TRP A 185 -2.49 -18.83 6.00
N SER A 186 -1.63 -17.91 6.43
CA SER A 186 -1.82 -17.11 7.65
C SER A 186 -3.09 -16.27 7.58
N ALA A 187 -3.34 -15.59 6.46
CA ALA A 187 -4.55 -14.80 6.27
C ALA A 187 -5.82 -15.65 6.39
N ARG A 188 -5.84 -16.82 5.75
CA ARG A 188 -6.97 -17.78 5.86
C ARG A 188 -7.15 -18.32 7.27
N ALA A 189 -6.05 -18.68 7.94
CA ALA A 189 -6.11 -19.20 9.31
C ALA A 189 -6.69 -18.15 10.27
N LEU A 190 -6.28 -16.90 10.16
CA LEU A 190 -6.82 -15.78 10.94
C LEU A 190 -8.31 -15.56 10.69
N LEU A 191 -8.73 -15.60 9.43
CA LEU A 191 -10.14 -15.46 9.07
C LEU A 191 -10.99 -16.59 9.68
N ARG A 192 -10.56 -17.84 9.51
CA ARG A 192 -11.26 -19.02 10.04
C ARG A 192 -11.34 -19.00 11.56
N SER A 193 -10.26 -18.59 12.26
CA SER A 193 -10.26 -18.45 13.72
C SER A 193 -11.28 -17.40 14.18
N ALA A 194 -11.31 -16.23 13.55
CA ALA A 194 -12.25 -15.17 13.89
C ALA A 194 -13.71 -15.60 13.68
N LEU A 195 -14.00 -16.34 12.60
CA LEU A 195 -15.34 -16.89 12.35
C LEU A 195 -15.76 -17.96 13.33
N ALA A 196 -14.81 -18.81 13.77
CA ALA A 196 -15.06 -19.83 14.78
C ALA A 196 -15.33 -19.23 16.16
N GLU A 197 -14.55 -18.21 16.56
CA GLU A 197 -14.75 -17.48 17.82
C GLU A 197 -16.13 -16.82 17.89
N SER A 198 -16.59 -16.19 16.81
CA SER A 198 -17.87 -15.51 16.77
C SER A 198 -19.09 -16.46 16.68
N ALA A 199 -18.86 -17.72 16.30
CA ALA A 199 -19.91 -18.74 16.28
C ALA A 199 -20.19 -19.34 17.68
N VAL A 200 -19.33 -19.10 18.68
CA VAL A 200 -19.53 -19.57 20.06
C VAL A 200 -20.36 -18.51 20.82
N PRO A 201 -21.58 -18.84 21.29
CA PRO A 201 -22.37 -17.89 22.06
C PRO A 201 -21.60 -17.49 23.32
N THR A 202 -21.44 -16.17 23.53
CA THR A 202 -20.91 -15.62 24.80
C THR A 202 -21.88 -16.04 25.92
N ARG A 203 -21.41 -16.86 26.87
CA ARG A 203 -22.16 -17.21 28.09
C ARG A 203 -22.26 -16.01 29.02
#